data_d17148cc8bcc2a9c2493c4ec35dedfa0
#
_entry.id   d17148cc8bcc2a9c2493c4ec35dedfa0
#
_cell.length_a   1.000
_cell.length_b   1.000
_cell.length_c   1.000
_cell.angle_alpha   90.00
_cell.angle_beta   90.00
_cell.angle_gamma   90.00
#
_symmetry.space_group_name_H-M   'P 1'
#
loop_
_entity.id
_entity.type
_entity.pdbx_description
1 polymer ?
#
loop_
_entity_poly.entity_id
_entity_poly.type
_entity_poly.pdbx_seq_one_letter_code
_entity_poly.pdbx_strand_id
1 'polypeptide(L)'
;MGIPYGDVALPRLNFEKIVRNELKVIGSWNSMSAPFPGKEWQTSIHYLSSGKIDVSPLITRQVRMEDVPSLLPELYNRKSFFVKVLINVEALS
;
A
#
# COMPACT_ATOMS: atom_id res chain seq x y z
N MET A 1 -2.07 -4.15 -3.19
CA MET A 1 -3.32 -4.51 -3.88
C MET A 1 -4.51 -3.90 -3.17
N GLY A 2 -5.59 -3.66 -3.87
CA GLY A 2 -6.82 -3.11 -3.33
C GLY A 2 -8.04 -3.92 -3.80
N ILE A 3 -9.21 -3.46 -3.44
CA ILE A 3 -10.45 -4.07 -3.94
C ILE A 3 -10.62 -3.67 -5.40
N PRO A 4 -10.86 -4.62 -6.32
CA PRO A 4 -11.12 -4.30 -7.71
C PRO A 4 -12.49 -3.59 -7.87
N TYR A 5 -12.60 -2.71 -8.89
CA TYR A 5 -13.83 -1.99 -9.18
C TYR A 5 -14.80 -2.78 -10.07
N GLY A 6 -14.40 -3.94 -10.56
CA GLY A 6 -15.22 -4.80 -11.42
C GLY A 6 -14.90 -6.25 -11.19
N ASP A 7 -15.51 -7.10 -11.99
CA ASP A 7 -15.31 -8.53 -11.90
C ASP A 7 -13.85 -8.91 -12.15
N VAL A 8 -13.39 -9.93 -11.43
CA VAL A 8 -12.05 -10.47 -11.59
C VAL A 8 -12.17 -11.82 -12.30
N ALA A 9 -11.57 -11.89 -13.49
CA ALA A 9 -11.51 -13.12 -14.26
C ALA A 9 -10.11 -13.72 -14.19
N LEU A 10 -10.05 -15.03 -13.98
CA LEU A 10 -8.79 -15.76 -13.95
C LEU A 10 -8.76 -16.72 -15.15
N PRO A 11 -7.76 -16.59 -16.05
CA PRO A 11 -7.60 -17.54 -17.15
C PRO A 11 -7.46 -18.98 -16.64
N ARG A 12 -8.02 -19.95 -17.38
CA ARG A 12 -8.01 -21.35 -17.00
C ARG A 12 -6.61 -21.86 -16.63
N LEU A 13 -5.61 -21.52 -17.42
CA LEU A 13 -4.23 -21.96 -17.15
C LEU A 13 -3.68 -21.42 -15.81
N ASN A 14 -4.09 -20.23 -15.41
CA ASN A 14 -3.67 -19.67 -14.13
C ASN A 14 -4.40 -20.38 -12.97
N PHE A 15 -5.68 -20.72 -13.16
CA PHE A 15 -6.42 -21.51 -12.19
C PHE A 15 -5.81 -22.92 -12.05
N GLU A 16 -5.44 -23.57 -13.16
CA GLU A 16 -4.76 -24.86 -13.12
C GLU A 16 -3.45 -24.83 -12.33
N LYS A 17 -2.72 -23.72 -12.35
CA LYS A 17 -1.51 -23.57 -11.53
C LYS A 17 -1.81 -23.65 -10.04
N ILE A 18 -2.93 -23.11 -9.62
CA ILE A 18 -3.37 -23.22 -8.22
C ILE A 18 -3.58 -24.68 -7.85
N VAL A 19 -4.27 -25.43 -8.71
CA VAL A 19 -4.59 -26.84 -8.47
C VAL A 19 -3.32 -27.70 -8.52
N ARG A 20 -2.51 -27.56 -9.58
CA ARG A 20 -1.33 -28.40 -9.82
C ARG A 20 -0.21 -28.18 -8.79
N ASN A 21 -0.11 -26.98 -8.26
CA ASN A 21 0.90 -26.64 -7.26
C ASN A 21 0.35 -26.67 -5.83
N GLU A 22 -0.88 -27.11 -5.64
CA GLU A 22 -1.54 -27.19 -4.32
C GLU A 22 -1.45 -25.86 -3.54
N LEU A 23 -1.63 -24.73 -4.25
CA LEU A 23 -1.53 -23.41 -3.67
C LEU A 23 -2.75 -23.09 -2.80
N LYS A 24 -2.53 -22.34 -1.74
CA LYS A 24 -3.59 -21.78 -0.92
C LYS A 24 -3.87 -20.34 -1.35
N VAL A 25 -5.11 -20.04 -1.64
CA VAL A 25 -5.57 -18.68 -1.93
C VAL A 25 -6.35 -18.17 -0.72
N ILE A 26 -5.82 -17.13 -0.09
CA ILE A 26 -6.38 -16.59 1.16
C ILE A 26 -6.68 -15.11 0.95
N GLY A 27 -7.91 -14.71 1.28
CA GLY A 27 -8.27 -13.30 1.35
C GLY A 27 -7.76 -12.67 2.64
N SER A 28 -7.24 -11.46 2.55
CA SER A 28 -6.88 -10.68 3.72
C SER A 28 -7.48 -9.28 3.59
N TRP A 29 -7.89 -8.73 4.72
CA TRP A 29 -8.52 -7.41 4.76
C TRP A 29 -7.77 -6.49 5.70
N ASN A 30 -7.07 -5.50 5.14
CA ASN A 30 -6.35 -4.48 5.89
C ASN A 30 -5.64 -5.00 7.15
N SER A 31 -5.19 -4.13 8.00
CA SER A 31 -4.53 -4.43 9.28
C SER A 31 -5.56 -4.37 10.42
N MET A 32 -6.59 -5.20 10.34
CA MET A 32 -7.73 -5.14 11.26
C MET A 32 -7.76 -6.28 12.28
N SER A 33 -6.60 -6.83 12.59
CA SER A 33 -6.51 -7.84 13.65
C SER A 33 -6.87 -7.25 15.02
N ALA A 34 -7.72 -7.97 15.75
CA ALA A 34 -8.05 -7.58 17.12
C ALA A 34 -7.05 -8.18 18.11
N PRO A 35 -6.70 -7.47 19.21
CA PRO A 35 -7.04 -6.08 19.50
C PRO A 35 -6.27 -5.08 18.63
N PHE A 36 -6.85 -3.92 18.38
CA PHE A 36 -6.17 -2.84 17.66
C PHE A 36 -5.28 -2.00 18.62
N PRO A 37 -4.07 -1.62 18.24
CA PRO A 37 -3.35 -2.02 17.02
C PRO A 37 -2.88 -3.47 17.08
N GLY A 38 -3.05 -4.22 15.98
CA GLY A 38 -2.66 -5.62 15.89
C GLY A 38 -1.16 -5.84 15.74
N LYS A 39 -0.77 -7.11 15.69
CA LYS A 39 0.64 -7.51 15.56
C LYS A 39 1.31 -6.94 14.30
N GLU A 40 0.56 -6.77 13.23
CA GLU A 40 1.05 -6.23 11.96
C GLU A 40 1.58 -4.80 12.11
N TRP A 41 0.94 -3.96 12.91
CA TRP A 41 1.40 -2.61 13.21
C TRP A 41 2.70 -2.62 14.01
N GLN A 42 2.73 -3.38 15.09
CA GLN A 42 3.90 -3.49 15.95
C GLN A 42 5.10 -4.08 15.21
N THR A 43 4.86 -5.13 14.43
CA THR A 43 5.89 -5.78 13.62
C THR A 43 6.44 -4.84 12.57
N SER A 44 5.59 -4.11 11.85
CA SER A 44 6.00 -3.14 10.84
C SER A 44 6.84 -2.03 11.44
N ILE A 45 6.42 -1.45 12.55
CA ILE A 45 7.18 -0.40 13.24
C ILE A 45 8.52 -0.93 13.72
N HIS A 46 8.56 -2.14 14.28
CA HIS A 46 9.80 -2.76 14.72
C HIS A 46 10.82 -2.92 13.59
N TYR A 47 10.40 -3.46 12.47
CA TYR A 47 11.30 -3.65 11.32
C TYR A 47 11.70 -2.35 10.63
N LEU A 48 10.83 -1.36 10.58
CA LEU A 48 11.19 -0.03 10.08
C LEU A 48 12.20 0.66 10.99
N SER A 49 11.97 0.65 12.30
CA SER A 49 12.88 1.30 13.27
C SER A 49 14.22 0.62 13.39
N SER A 50 14.28 -0.70 13.21
CA SER A 50 15.52 -1.46 13.22
C SER A 50 16.30 -1.42 11.89
N GLY A 51 15.74 -0.77 10.87
CA GLY A 51 16.36 -0.67 9.54
C GLY A 51 16.36 -1.96 8.73
N LYS A 52 15.60 -2.99 9.17
CA LYS A 52 15.50 -4.26 8.42
C LYS A 52 14.61 -4.16 7.20
N ILE A 53 13.71 -3.18 7.16
CA ILE A 53 12.88 -2.85 6.00
C ILE A 53 13.20 -1.42 5.60
N ASP A 54 13.61 -1.25 4.36
CA ASP A 54 13.78 0.06 3.75
C ASP A 54 12.61 0.36 2.83
N VAL A 55 11.81 1.35 3.19
CA VAL A 55 10.66 1.80 2.41
C VAL A 55 10.96 3.03 1.56
N SER A 56 12.18 3.54 1.61
CA SER A 56 12.57 4.73 0.83
C SER A 56 12.23 4.62 -0.65
N PRO A 57 12.42 3.46 -1.32
CA PRO A 57 12.06 3.32 -2.73
C PRO A 57 10.56 3.46 -3.02
N LEU A 58 9.71 3.30 -2.01
CA LEU A 58 8.25 3.44 -2.15
C LEU A 58 7.79 4.89 -2.00
N ILE A 59 8.60 5.74 -1.39
CA ILE A 59 8.28 7.16 -1.20
C ILE A 59 8.69 7.90 -2.46
N THR A 60 7.73 8.18 -3.32
CA THR A 60 7.98 8.82 -4.60
C THR A 60 8.00 10.33 -4.53
N ARG A 61 7.35 10.91 -3.51
CA ARG A 61 7.27 12.37 -3.36
C ARG A 61 7.00 12.76 -1.92
N GLN A 62 7.59 13.85 -1.50
CA GLN A 62 7.27 14.51 -0.23
C GLN A 62 6.84 15.94 -0.54
N VAL A 63 5.74 16.37 0.03
CA VAL A 63 5.16 17.69 -0.19
C VAL A 63 4.83 18.36 1.15
N ARG A 64 4.72 19.67 1.13
CA ARG A 64 4.25 20.44 2.29
C ARG A 64 2.72 20.49 2.31
N MET A 65 2.15 20.78 3.44
CA MET A 65 0.69 20.87 3.59
C MET A 65 0.06 21.86 2.60
N GLU A 66 0.73 22.98 2.38
CA GLU A 66 0.27 24.03 1.46
C GLU A 66 0.19 23.60 0.00
N ASP A 67 0.94 22.57 -0.38
CA ASP A 67 0.94 22.05 -1.76
C ASP A 67 -0.18 21.01 -2.01
N VAL A 68 -0.86 20.57 -0.95
CA VAL A 68 -1.89 19.51 -1.05
C VAL A 68 -3.04 19.88 -1.99
N PRO A 69 -3.59 21.13 -1.97
CA PRO A 69 -4.69 21.47 -2.87
C PRO A 69 -4.35 21.33 -4.35
N SER A 70 -3.11 21.61 -4.74
CA SER A 70 -2.66 21.41 -6.12
C SER A 70 -2.28 19.99 -6.43
N LEU A 71 -1.85 19.22 -5.44
CA LEU A 71 -1.43 17.84 -5.57
C LEU A 71 -2.60 16.89 -5.81
N LEU A 72 -3.71 17.06 -5.10
CA LEU A 72 -4.84 16.13 -5.15
C LEU A 72 -5.40 15.92 -6.57
N PRO A 73 -5.66 16.96 -7.38
CA PRO A 73 -6.11 16.77 -8.76
C PRO A 73 -5.06 16.04 -9.62
N GLU A 74 -3.78 16.31 -9.40
CA GLU A 74 -2.68 15.64 -10.10
C GLU A 74 -2.71 14.13 -9.84
N LEU A 75 -2.84 13.73 -8.57
CA LEU A 75 -2.91 12.32 -8.18
C LEU A 75 -4.20 11.65 -8.67
N TYR A 76 -5.32 12.34 -8.55
CA TYR A 76 -6.61 11.81 -9.00
C TYR A 76 -6.61 11.54 -10.52
N ASN A 77 -6.06 12.43 -11.30
CA ASN A 77 -5.97 12.32 -12.75
C ASN A 77 -4.78 11.47 -13.23
N ARG A 78 -3.98 10.95 -12.31
CA ARG A 78 -2.80 10.12 -12.60
C ARG A 78 -1.85 10.75 -13.60
N LYS A 79 -1.61 12.05 -13.47
CA LYS A 79 -0.74 12.81 -14.39
C LYS A 79 0.74 12.48 -14.24
N SER A 80 1.12 11.92 -13.08
CA SER A 80 2.50 11.50 -12.80
C SER A 80 2.51 10.11 -12.15
N PHE A 81 3.63 9.41 -12.27
CA PHE A 81 3.83 8.16 -11.55
C PHE A 81 4.01 8.44 -10.06
N PHE A 82 3.29 7.70 -9.23
CA PHE A 82 3.47 7.71 -7.79
C PHE A 82 3.12 6.36 -7.17
N VAL A 83 3.79 6.05 -6.06
CA VAL A 83 3.48 4.90 -5.20
C VAL A 83 2.98 5.39 -3.86
N LYS A 84 3.81 6.19 -3.18
CA LYS A 84 3.46 6.80 -1.90
C LYS A 84 3.88 8.27 -1.90
N VAL A 85 2.93 9.13 -1.61
CA VAL A 85 3.17 10.57 -1.41
C VAL A 85 3.01 10.87 0.07
N LEU A 86 4.02 11.49 0.67
CA LEU A 86 4.00 11.91 2.07
C LEU A 86 3.79 13.42 2.17
N ILE A 87 2.99 13.81 3.13
CA ILE A 87 2.78 15.23 3.48
C ILE A 87 3.60 15.52 4.72
N ASN A 88 4.53 16.45 4.62
CA ASN A 88 5.32 16.90 5.75
C ASN A 88 4.58 18.02 6.47
N VAL A 89 4.07 17.72 7.65
CA VAL A 89 3.29 18.67 8.47
C VAL A 89 4.20 19.60 9.27
N GLU A 90 5.40 19.18 9.63
CA GLU A 90 6.34 19.97 10.42
C GLU A 90 6.91 21.18 9.68
N ALA A 91 6.87 21.16 8.36
CA ALA A 91 7.34 22.27 7.52
C ALA A 91 6.45 23.54 7.62
N LEU A 92 5.41 23.52 8.45
CA LEU A 92 4.50 24.66 8.68
C LEU A 92 4.99 25.62 9.78
N SER A 93 6.06 25.29 10.47
CA SER A 93 6.62 26.16 11.50
C SER A 93 7.56 27.20 10.93
#